data_0cb1cd566f609b7d2f1ebed01eb322de
#
_entry.id   0cb1cd566f609b7d2f1ebed01eb322de
#
_cell.length_a   1.000
_cell.length_b   1.000
_cell.length_c   1.000
_cell.angle_alpha   90.00
_cell.angle_beta   90.00
_cell.angle_gamma   90.00
#
_symmetry.space_group_name_H-M   'P 1'
#
loop_
_entity.id
_entity.type
_entity.pdbx_description
1 polymer ?
#
loop_
_entity_poly.entity_id
_entity_poly.type
_entity_poly.pdbx_seq_one_letter_code
_entity_poly.pdbx_strand_id
1 'polypeptide(L)'
;YGMAALEHYQALELQFDCIYTGYLGGEAQVALAEKAFALWPAAYKVVDPVMGDNGKAYSTVTPALIERIRNLCRAADLILPNYTEAQLLLQQQPVTEQLDDAAAQALADALQPLAPNAVVTGLPLGKYIGCAGSGSDRFVVKKLHIDRSFPGTGDLYGAVLIGSLIQGNALSAAADNAA
;
A
#
# COMPACT_ATOMS: atom_id res chain seq x y z
N TYR A 1 23.91 1.10 7.49
CA TYR A 1 23.90 0.04 6.46
C TYR A 1 23.04 0.42 5.27
N GLY A 2 21.73 0.70 5.44
CA GLY A 2 20.82 0.96 4.32
C GLY A 2 21.24 2.13 3.42
N MET A 3 21.61 3.28 3.98
CA MET A 3 22.11 4.42 3.21
C MET A 3 23.34 4.07 2.37
N ALA A 4 24.32 3.38 2.98
CA ALA A 4 25.52 2.94 2.24
C ALA A 4 25.18 1.92 1.12
N ALA A 5 24.16 1.09 1.28
CA ALA A 5 23.69 0.21 0.23
C ALA A 5 23.10 0.98 -0.95
N LEU A 6 22.27 2.02 -0.69
CA LEU A 6 21.73 2.87 -1.76
C LEU A 6 22.83 3.61 -2.53
N GLU A 7 23.83 4.15 -1.80
CA GLU A 7 25.00 4.81 -2.41
C GLU A 7 25.81 3.84 -3.27
N HIS A 8 25.95 2.60 -2.82
CA HIS A 8 26.62 1.55 -3.60
C HIS A 8 25.86 1.18 -4.86
N TYR A 9 24.53 1.03 -4.79
CA TYR A 9 23.70 0.76 -5.98
C TYR A 9 23.77 1.91 -6.97
N GLN A 10 23.80 3.15 -6.49
CA GLN A 10 23.98 4.32 -7.34
C GLN A 10 25.36 4.32 -8.03
N ALA A 11 26.42 3.98 -7.28
CA ALA A 11 27.77 3.88 -7.84
C ALA A 11 27.94 2.75 -8.87
N LEU A 12 27.10 1.73 -8.80
CA LEU A 12 26.98 0.67 -9.80
C LEU A 12 26.06 1.04 -10.98
N GLU A 13 25.51 2.25 -10.99
CA GLU A 13 24.59 2.76 -12.03
C GLU A 13 23.34 1.87 -12.21
N LEU A 14 22.91 1.16 -11.15
CA LEU A 14 21.73 0.30 -11.19
C LEU A 14 20.47 1.14 -11.44
N GLN A 15 19.58 0.61 -12.26
CA GLN A 15 18.25 1.14 -12.50
C GLN A 15 17.21 0.16 -11.99
N PHE A 16 16.08 0.67 -11.53
CA PHE A 16 14.97 -0.11 -11.01
C PHE A 16 13.67 0.30 -11.70
N ASP A 17 12.87 -0.68 -12.11
CA ASP A 17 11.55 -0.44 -12.69
C ASP A 17 10.54 -0.02 -11.60
N CYS A 18 10.72 -0.54 -10.38
CA CYS A 18 9.86 -0.26 -9.25
C CYS A 18 10.64 -0.22 -7.93
N ILE A 19 10.20 0.65 -7.04
CA ILE A 19 10.63 0.67 -5.62
C ILE A 19 9.39 0.41 -4.78
N TYR A 20 9.38 -0.71 -4.07
CA TYR A 20 8.31 -1.11 -3.17
C TYR A 20 8.78 -1.04 -1.72
N THR A 21 8.01 -0.36 -0.88
CA THR A 21 8.26 -0.30 0.56
C THR A 21 7.22 -1.12 1.30
N GLY A 22 7.67 -1.96 2.22
CA GLY A 22 6.82 -2.66 3.19
C GLY A 22 6.93 -2.02 4.57
N TYR A 23 7.02 -2.84 5.63
CA TYR A 23 7.08 -2.37 7.01
C TYR A 23 8.27 -1.44 7.28
N LEU A 24 7.96 -0.22 7.70
CA LEU A 24 8.92 0.81 8.11
C LEU A 24 8.75 1.06 9.62
N GLY A 25 9.59 0.41 10.44
CA GLY A 25 9.47 0.42 11.89
C GLY A 25 9.94 1.70 12.59
N GLY A 26 10.34 2.75 11.83
CA GLY A 26 10.77 4.03 12.40
C GLY A 26 11.21 5.05 11.36
N GLU A 27 11.44 6.29 11.82
CA GLU A 27 11.75 7.43 10.96
C GLU A 27 13.00 7.23 10.08
N ALA A 28 14.01 6.53 10.58
CA ALA A 28 15.23 6.25 9.82
C ALA A 28 14.97 5.37 8.58
N GLN A 29 14.00 4.46 8.65
CA GLN A 29 13.60 3.63 7.52
C GLN A 29 12.73 4.41 6.53
N VAL A 30 11.87 5.31 7.02
CA VAL A 30 11.13 6.24 6.15
C VAL A 30 12.12 7.13 5.39
N ALA A 31 13.13 7.70 6.06
CA ALA A 31 14.16 8.50 5.41
C ALA A 31 14.97 7.70 4.37
N LEU A 32 15.18 6.40 4.60
CA LEU A 32 15.81 5.51 3.62
C LEU A 32 14.94 5.35 2.37
N ALA A 33 13.63 5.15 2.53
CA ALA A 33 12.68 5.07 1.42
C ALA A 33 12.62 6.39 0.63
N GLU A 34 12.53 7.53 1.32
CA GLU A 34 12.57 8.86 0.71
C GLU A 34 13.85 9.05 -0.13
N LYS A 35 15.01 8.61 0.41
CA LYS A 35 16.29 8.67 -0.31
C LYS A 35 16.28 7.77 -1.56
N ALA A 36 15.73 6.57 -1.48
CA ALA A 36 15.61 5.67 -2.62
C ALA A 36 14.72 6.29 -3.72
N PHE A 37 13.59 6.89 -3.36
CA PHE A 37 12.70 7.58 -4.30
C PHE A 37 13.40 8.75 -5.01
N ALA A 38 14.26 9.48 -4.28
CA ALA A 38 15.04 10.58 -4.85
C ALA A 38 16.17 10.11 -5.79
N LEU A 39 16.81 8.99 -5.49
CA LEU A 39 17.91 8.44 -6.31
C LEU A 39 17.41 7.83 -7.62
N TRP A 40 16.21 7.25 -7.64
CA TRP A 40 15.60 6.63 -8.83
C TRP A 40 14.24 7.25 -9.15
N PRO A 41 14.22 8.51 -9.62
CA PRO A 41 12.97 9.22 -9.85
C PRO A 41 12.08 8.60 -10.95
N ALA A 42 12.68 7.86 -11.88
CA ALA A 42 11.97 7.17 -12.96
C ALA A 42 11.33 5.83 -12.53
N ALA A 43 11.75 5.26 -11.40
CA ALA A 43 11.15 4.04 -10.88
C ALA A 43 9.70 4.27 -10.43
N TYR A 44 8.82 3.32 -10.69
CA TYR A 44 7.45 3.32 -10.17
C TYR A 44 7.46 3.10 -8.66
N LYS A 45 6.90 4.03 -7.90
CA LYS A 45 6.98 4.05 -6.43
C LYS A 45 5.71 3.49 -5.83
N VAL A 46 5.85 2.41 -5.08
CA VAL A 46 4.74 1.76 -4.38
C VAL A 46 5.01 1.79 -2.88
N VAL A 47 4.05 2.32 -2.12
CA VAL A 47 4.10 2.33 -0.66
C VAL A 47 3.02 1.41 -0.11
N ASP A 48 3.45 0.35 0.57
CA ASP A 48 2.61 -0.44 1.47
C ASP A 48 2.79 0.15 2.88
N PRO A 49 1.79 0.88 3.38
CA PRO A 49 1.93 1.65 4.61
C PRO A 49 1.67 0.79 5.85
N VAL A 50 2.45 -0.26 6.04
CA VAL A 50 2.26 -1.25 7.09
C VAL A 50 2.28 -0.61 8.48
N MET A 51 1.09 -0.32 9.03
CA MET A 51 0.91 0.40 10.29
C MET A 51 -0.03 -0.29 11.28
N GLY A 52 -0.84 -1.23 10.83
CA GLY A 52 -1.84 -1.86 11.69
C GLY A 52 -2.70 -2.87 10.95
N ASP A 53 -3.50 -3.60 11.70
CA ASP A 53 -4.45 -4.58 11.18
C ASP A 53 -5.60 -4.80 12.17
N ASN A 54 -6.74 -5.35 11.68
CA ASN A 54 -7.90 -5.70 12.50
C ASN A 54 -8.39 -4.54 13.39
N GLY A 55 -8.45 -3.32 12.84
CA GLY A 55 -8.92 -2.11 13.54
C GLY A 55 -7.94 -1.54 14.56
N LYS A 56 -6.67 -1.96 14.58
CA LYS A 56 -5.68 -1.49 15.55
C LYS A 56 -4.34 -1.17 14.89
N ALA A 57 -3.76 -0.03 15.27
CA ALA A 57 -2.37 0.26 14.95
C ALA A 57 -1.44 -0.68 15.74
N TYR A 58 -0.31 -1.05 15.13
CA TYR A 58 0.74 -1.81 15.83
C TYR A 58 1.35 -0.98 16.95
N SER A 59 1.79 -1.64 18.03
CA SER A 59 2.34 -0.98 19.22
C SER A 59 3.60 -0.15 18.95
N THR A 60 4.31 -0.44 17.87
CA THR A 60 5.50 0.32 17.42
C THR A 60 5.15 1.57 16.62
N VAL A 61 3.90 1.71 16.18
CA VAL A 61 3.46 2.81 15.31
C VAL A 61 2.93 3.96 16.16
N THR A 62 3.68 5.06 16.15
CA THR A 62 3.31 6.30 16.83
C THR A 62 2.55 7.25 15.90
N PRO A 63 1.77 8.22 16.42
CA PRO A 63 1.13 9.25 15.60
C PRO A 63 2.13 10.01 14.70
N ALA A 64 3.34 10.27 15.18
CA ALA A 64 4.39 10.91 14.40
C ALA A 64 4.84 10.03 13.22
N LEU A 65 4.98 8.72 13.44
CA LEU A 65 5.34 7.77 12.38
C LEU A 65 4.21 7.66 11.34
N ILE A 66 2.93 7.66 11.75
CA ILE A 66 1.79 7.68 10.83
C ILE A 66 1.88 8.90 9.89
N GLU A 67 2.15 10.09 10.43
CA GLU A 67 2.25 11.30 9.61
C GLU A 67 3.48 11.25 8.67
N ARG A 68 4.60 10.68 9.11
CA ARG A 68 5.77 10.44 8.25
C ARG A 68 5.44 9.50 7.10
N ILE A 69 4.76 8.37 7.37
CA ILE A 69 4.33 7.42 6.34
C ILE A 69 3.30 8.06 5.41
N ARG A 70 2.37 8.86 5.95
CA ARG A 70 1.43 9.65 5.15
C ARG A 70 2.14 10.58 4.15
N ASN A 71 3.22 11.22 4.58
CA ASN A 71 4.03 12.08 3.71
C ASN A 71 4.78 11.26 2.65
N LEU A 72 5.27 10.06 2.99
CA LEU A 72 5.88 9.15 2.03
C LEU A 72 4.86 8.69 0.97
N CYS A 73 3.60 8.42 1.36
CA CYS A 73 2.52 8.09 0.44
C CYS A 73 2.31 9.18 -0.62
N ARG A 74 2.47 10.48 -0.28
CA ARG A 74 2.34 11.58 -1.25
C ARG A 74 3.44 11.61 -2.32
N ALA A 75 4.54 10.90 -2.09
CA ALA A 75 5.62 10.73 -3.06
C ALA A 75 5.51 9.44 -3.88
N ALA A 76 4.47 8.63 -3.63
CA ALA A 76 4.24 7.36 -4.31
C ALA A 76 3.35 7.53 -5.55
N ASP A 77 3.50 6.61 -6.51
CA ASP A 77 2.61 6.45 -7.66
C ASP A 77 1.40 5.58 -7.32
N LEU A 78 1.56 4.67 -6.35
CA LEU A 78 0.53 3.76 -5.84
C LEU A 78 0.72 3.52 -4.34
N ILE A 79 -0.38 3.48 -3.60
CA ILE A 79 -0.40 3.04 -2.20
C ILE A 79 -1.28 1.81 -2.03
N LEU A 80 -0.85 0.88 -1.16
CA LEU A 80 -1.51 -0.41 -0.93
C LEU A 80 -1.94 -0.61 0.54
N PRO A 81 -2.70 0.32 1.15
CA PRO A 81 -3.13 0.15 2.54
C PRO A 81 -4.14 -1.00 2.67
N ASN A 82 -4.11 -1.72 3.80
CA ASN A 82 -5.25 -2.52 4.22
C ASN A 82 -6.37 -1.62 4.79
N TYR A 83 -7.52 -2.21 5.16
CA TYR A 83 -8.68 -1.47 5.67
C TYR A 83 -8.36 -0.60 6.89
N THR A 84 -7.59 -1.12 7.85
CA THR A 84 -7.15 -0.39 9.04
C THR A 84 -6.21 0.77 8.69
N GLU A 85 -5.28 0.52 7.83
CA GLU A 85 -4.27 1.50 7.40
C GLU A 85 -4.89 2.63 6.58
N ALA A 86 -5.87 2.32 5.72
CA ALA A 86 -6.62 3.33 4.99
C ALA A 86 -7.28 4.33 5.94
N GLN A 87 -7.90 3.84 7.02
CA GLN A 87 -8.52 4.69 8.05
C GLN A 87 -7.47 5.51 8.81
N LEU A 88 -6.32 4.91 9.18
CA LEU A 88 -5.21 5.64 9.82
C LEU A 88 -4.65 6.73 8.91
N LEU A 89 -4.47 6.46 7.62
CA LEU A 89 -4.04 7.44 6.63
C LEU A 89 -5.04 8.59 6.47
N LEU A 90 -6.33 8.33 6.62
CA LEU A 90 -7.39 9.33 6.61
C LEU A 90 -7.59 10.03 7.97
N GLN A 91 -6.73 9.73 8.96
CA GLN A 91 -6.81 10.26 10.33
C GLN A 91 -8.16 9.93 11.02
N GLN A 92 -8.72 8.78 10.69
CA GLN A 92 -9.94 8.25 11.31
C GLN A 92 -9.60 7.26 12.40
N GLN A 93 -10.55 7.05 13.33
CA GLN A 93 -10.46 5.95 14.28
C GLN A 93 -10.75 4.64 13.53
N PRO A 94 -9.83 3.66 13.51
CA PRO A 94 -10.07 2.41 12.81
C PRO A 94 -11.24 1.61 13.38
N VAL A 95 -12.06 1.08 12.48
CA VAL A 95 -13.18 0.18 12.77
C VAL A 95 -13.08 -1.07 11.89
N THR A 96 -13.85 -2.12 12.22
CA THR A 96 -13.86 -3.39 11.47
C THR A 96 -15.27 -3.71 10.96
N GLU A 97 -16.05 -2.68 10.63
CA GLU A 97 -17.41 -2.82 10.15
C GLU A 97 -17.47 -3.43 8.74
N GLN A 98 -18.56 -4.14 8.48
CA GLN A 98 -18.83 -4.65 7.13
C GLN A 98 -19.13 -3.49 6.16
N LEU A 99 -18.62 -3.60 4.96
CA LEU A 99 -18.81 -2.61 3.90
C LEU A 99 -19.69 -3.19 2.79
N ASP A 100 -20.38 -2.31 2.09
CA ASP A 100 -20.89 -2.57 0.75
C ASP A 100 -19.89 -2.04 -0.31
N ASP A 101 -20.18 -2.31 -1.57
CA ASP A 101 -19.30 -1.92 -2.67
C ASP A 101 -19.16 -0.38 -2.79
N ALA A 102 -20.21 0.36 -2.47
CA ALA A 102 -20.19 1.82 -2.52
C ALA A 102 -19.30 2.40 -1.42
N ALA A 103 -19.40 1.89 -0.19
CA ALA A 103 -18.55 2.28 0.93
C ALA A 103 -17.08 1.89 0.70
N ALA A 104 -16.82 0.69 0.15
CA ALA A 104 -15.49 0.25 -0.22
C ALA A 104 -14.85 1.18 -1.27
N GLN A 105 -15.61 1.54 -2.30
CA GLN A 105 -15.14 2.47 -3.32
C GLN A 105 -14.92 3.88 -2.76
N ALA A 106 -15.83 4.38 -1.92
CA ALA A 106 -15.71 5.70 -1.30
C ALA A 106 -14.47 5.79 -0.40
N LEU A 107 -14.11 4.71 0.30
CA LEU A 107 -12.88 4.63 1.10
C LEU A 107 -11.63 4.73 0.22
N ALA A 108 -11.59 4.02 -0.90
CA ALA A 108 -10.47 4.10 -1.84
C ALA A 108 -10.36 5.50 -2.47
N ASP A 109 -11.48 6.09 -2.88
CA ASP A 109 -11.52 7.45 -3.47
C ASP A 109 -11.05 8.52 -2.48
N ALA A 110 -11.33 8.37 -1.19
CA ALA A 110 -10.89 9.29 -0.15
C ALA A 110 -9.36 9.37 0.01
N LEU A 111 -8.61 8.38 -0.50
CA LEU A 111 -7.14 8.34 -0.47
C LEU A 111 -6.49 9.10 -1.65
N GLN A 112 -7.23 9.52 -2.67
CA GLN A 112 -6.68 10.25 -3.84
C GLN A 112 -5.86 11.49 -3.48
N PRO A 113 -6.15 12.26 -2.40
CA PRO A 113 -5.28 13.36 -1.99
C PRO A 113 -3.88 12.94 -1.51
N LEU A 114 -3.67 11.63 -1.24
CA LEU A 114 -2.40 11.08 -0.76
C LEU A 114 -1.57 10.45 -1.88
N ALA A 115 -2.19 9.89 -2.92
CA ALA A 115 -1.46 9.30 -4.03
C ALA A 115 -2.33 9.28 -5.31
N PRO A 116 -1.73 9.30 -6.51
CA PRO A 116 -2.47 9.19 -7.77
C PRO A 116 -3.32 7.94 -7.88
N ASN A 117 -2.83 6.83 -7.32
CA ASN A 117 -3.54 5.55 -7.29
C ASN A 117 -3.51 4.96 -5.88
N ALA A 118 -4.61 4.34 -5.49
CA ALA A 118 -4.70 3.58 -4.23
C ALA A 118 -5.44 2.26 -4.45
N VAL A 119 -5.01 1.21 -3.78
CA VAL A 119 -5.75 -0.05 -3.68
C VAL A 119 -5.86 -0.42 -2.21
N VAL A 120 -7.08 -0.33 -1.68
CA VAL A 120 -7.35 -0.73 -0.29
C VAL A 120 -7.67 -2.22 -0.27
N THR A 121 -6.91 -2.97 0.52
CA THR A 121 -7.03 -4.43 0.64
C THR A 121 -7.72 -4.85 1.93
N GLY A 122 -8.08 -6.13 2.03
CA GLY A 122 -8.65 -6.71 3.26
C GLY A 122 -10.03 -6.16 3.61
N LEU A 123 -10.80 -5.69 2.63
CA LEU A 123 -12.13 -5.11 2.85
C LEU A 123 -13.16 -6.20 3.17
N PRO A 124 -13.87 -6.10 4.32
CA PRO A 124 -14.92 -7.05 4.70
C PRO A 124 -16.21 -6.77 3.93
N LEU A 125 -16.52 -7.59 2.93
CA LEU A 125 -17.64 -7.42 1.99
C LEU A 125 -18.67 -8.55 2.14
N GLY A 126 -19.25 -8.70 3.31
CA GLY A 126 -20.17 -9.79 3.65
C GLY A 126 -19.46 -11.13 3.75
N LYS A 127 -19.81 -12.09 2.91
CA LYS A 127 -19.12 -13.40 2.82
C LYS A 127 -17.83 -13.36 1.98
N TYR A 128 -17.47 -12.19 1.49
CA TYR A 128 -16.28 -11.98 0.66
C TYR A 128 -15.25 -11.16 1.44
N ILE A 129 -13.99 -11.34 1.06
CA ILE A 129 -12.92 -10.38 1.31
C ILE A 129 -12.58 -9.73 -0.03
N GLY A 130 -12.21 -8.46 -0.04
CA GLY A 130 -11.96 -7.79 -1.30
C GLY A 130 -10.95 -6.67 -1.23
N CYS A 131 -10.80 -6.02 -2.37
CA CYS A 131 -10.07 -4.77 -2.49
C CYS A 131 -10.84 -3.77 -3.34
N ALA A 132 -10.58 -2.48 -3.13
CA ALA A 132 -11.13 -1.40 -3.93
C ALA A 132 -10.01 -0.48 -4.41
N GLY A 133 -10.06 -0.08 -5.68
CA GLY A 133 -9.07 0.79 -6.29
C GLY A 133 -9.62 2.15 -6.67
N SER A 134 -8.76 3.16 -6.63
CA SER A 134 -9.03 4.52 -7.08
C SER A 134 -7.86 5.11 -7.86
N GLY A 135 -8.13 6.17 -8.63
CA GLY A 135 -7.14 6.84 -9.46
C GLY A 135 -7.37 6.61 -10.95
N SER A 136 -6.39 6.04 -11.64
CA SER A 136 -6.49 5.75 -13.07
C SER A 136 -7.56 4.73 -13.43
N ASP A 137 -7.93 3.89 -12.47
CA ASP A 137 -8.92 2.83 -12.62
C ASP A 137 -9.71 2.67 -11.30
N ARG A 138 -11.05 2.61 -11.39
CA ARG A 138 -11.96 2.46 -10.23
C ARG A 138 -12.60 1.09 -10.28
N PHE A 139 -12.44 0.31 -9.22
CA PHE A 139 -12.95 -1.06 -9.16
C PHE A 139 -13.17 -1.54 -7.73
N VAL A 140 -14.01 -2.56 -7.60
CA VAL A 140 -14.12 -3.41 -6.40
C VAL A 140 -13.97 -4.86 -6.84
N VAL A 141 -12.95 -5.55 -6.32
CA VAL A 141 -12.71 -6.97 -6.52
C VAL A 141 -13.13 -7.72 -5.26
N LYS A 142 -13.79 -8.86 -5.43
CA LYS A 142 -14.27 -9.71 -4.32
C LYS A 142 -13.90 -11.16 -4.54
N LYS A 143 -13.31 -11.80 -3.54
CA LYS A 143 -13.05 -13.25 -3.50
C LYS A 143 -13.75 -13.85 -2.30
N LEU A 144 -14.13 -15.12 -2.38
CA LEU A 144 -14.79 -15.80 -1.27
C LEU A 144 -13.83 -15.80 -0.05
N HIS A 145 -14.30 -15.31 1.08
CA HIS A 145 -13.49 -15.28 2.30
C HIS A 145 -13.23 -16.71 2.81
N ILE A 146 -11.97 -17.04 3.01
CA ILE A 146 -11.55 -18.27 3.69
C ILE A 146 -11.29 -17.89 5.13
N ASP A 147 -12.06 -18.46 6.06
CA ASP A 147 -11.94 -18.19 7.50
C ASP A 147 -10.66 -18.80 8.10
N ARG A 148 -9.52 -18.32 7.61
CA ARG A 148 -8.18 -18.67 8.07
C ARG A 148 -7.24 -17.47 7.84
N SER A 149 -6.36 -17.22 8.80
CA SER A 149 -5.31 -16.22 8.69
C SER A 149 -4.02 -16.86 8.18
N PHE A 150 -3.41 -16.24 7.17
CA PHE A 150 -2.13 -16.64 6.62
C PHE A 150 -1.16 -15.44 6.69
N PRO A 151 -0.09 -15.53 7.50
CA PRO A 151 0.92 -14.46 7.52
C PRO A 151 1.57 -14.26 6.15
N GLY A 152 1.85 -12.99 5.79
CA GLY A 152 2.53 -12.65 4.54
C GLY A 152 1.64 -12.54 3.31
N THR A 153 0.31 -12.65 3.46
CA THR A 153 -0.62 -12.48 2.33
C THR A 153 -0.59 -11.06 1.75
N GLY A 154 -0.36 -10.03 2.57
CA GLY A 154 -0.20 -8.66 2.11
C GLY A 154 1.03 -8.50 1.21
N ASP A 155 2.18 -9.02 1.65
CA ASP A 155 3.43 -8.98 0.87
C ASP A 155 3.27 -9.74 -0.47
N LEU A 156 2.62 -10.91 -0.44
CA LEU A 156 2.36 -11.70 -1.64
C LEU A 156 1.42 -10.95 -2.59
N TYR A 157 0.34 -10.35 -2.06
CA TYR A 157 -0.59 -9.53 -2.84
C TYR A 157 0.16 -8.38 -3.53
N GLY A 158 0.95 -7.61 -2.78
CA GLY A 158 1.76 -6.50 -3.31
C GLY A 158 2.72 -6.97 -4.42
N ALA A 159 3.43 -8.07 -4.20
CA ALA A 159 4.37 -8.62 -5.18
C ALA A 159 3.68 -9.04 -6.49
N VAL A 160 2.54 -9.73 -6.42
CA VAL A 160 1.78 -10.16 -7.61
C VAL A 160 1.19 -8.96 -8.34
N LEU A 161 0.60 -8.01 -7.61
CA LEU A 161 0.02 -6.79 -8.17
C LEU A 161 1.09 -5.99 -8.92
N ILE A 162 2.23 -5.72 -8.29
CA ILE A 162 3.34 -4.96 -8.89
C ILE A 162 3.89 -5.69 -10.12
N GLY A 163 4.12 -7.01 -10.03
CA GLY A 163 4.58 -7.82 -11.15
C GLY A 163 3.62 -7.75 -12.35
N SER A 164 2.31 -7.74 -12.09
CA SER A 164 1.28 -7.60 -13.12
C SER A 164 1.28 -6.20 -13.75
N LEU A 165 1.45 -5.13 -12.94
CA LEU A 165 1.54 -3.75 -13.42
C LEU A 165 2.77 -3.53 -14.31
N ILE A 166 3.94 -4.05 -13.92
CA ILE A 166 5.18 -3.95 -14.72
C ILE A 166 5.03 -4.64 -16.08
N GLN A 167 4.20 -5.68 -16.16
CA GLN A 167 3.84 -6.34 -17.42
C GLN A 167 2.85 -5.54 -18.28
N GLY A 168 2.38 -4.38 -17.82
CA GLY A 168 1.48 -3.49 -18.56
C GLY A 168 0.00 -3.76 -18.36
N ASN A 169 -0.39 -4.59 -17.39
CA ASN A 169 -1.81 -4.80 -17.09
C ASN A 169 -2.42 -3.56 -16.42
N ALA A 170 -3.73 -3.36 -16.62
CA ALA A 170 -4.50 -2.34 -15.91
C ALA A 170 -4.51 -2.62 -14.39
N LEU A 171 -4.69 -1.58 -13.57
CA LEU A 171 -4.65 -1.71 -12.11
C LEU A 171 -5.74 -2.66 -11.59
N SER A 172 -6.95 -2.63 -12.15
CA SER A 172 -8.03 -3.56 -11.79
C SER A 172 -7.70 -5.01 -12.10
N ALA A 173 -7.10 -5.28 -13.28
CA ALA A 173 -6.67 -6.62 -13.66
C ALA A 173 -5.51 -7.11 -12.78
N ALA A 174 -4.55 -6.24 -12.46
CA ALA A 174 -3.45 -6.55 -11.56
C ALA A 174 -3.95 -6.88 -10.14
N ALA A 175 -4.94 -6.13 -9.65
CA ALA A 175 -5.56 -6.35 -8.34
C ALA A 175 -6.37 -7.65 -8.29
N ASP A 176 -7.09 -7.99 -9.38
CA ASP A 176 -7.85 -9.25 -9.47
C ASP A 176 -6.93 -10.48 -9.54
N ASN A 177 -5.80 -10.36 -10.24
CA ASN A 177 -4.77 -11.40 -10.31
C ASN A 177 -4.08 -11.65 -8.95
N ALA A 178 -3.97 -10.61 -8.13
CA ALA A 178 -3.31 -10.67 -6.82
C ALA A 178 -4.22 -11.19 -5.71
N ALA A 179 -5.55 -11.14 -5.90
CA ALA A 179 -6.58 -11.48 -4.88
C ALA A 179 -6.94 -13.04 -4.84
#